data_21de8be6f45ab132c3be93a9503af981
#
_entry.id   21de8be6f45ab132c3be93a9503af981
#
_cell.length_a   1.000
_cell.length_b   1.000
_cell.length_c   1.000
_cell.angle_alpha   90.00
_cell.angle_beta   90.00
_cell.angle_gamma   90.00
#
_symmetry.space_group_name_H-M   'P 1'
#
loop_
_entity.id
_entity.type
_entity.pdbx_description
1 polymer ?
#
loop_
_entity_poly.entity_id
_entity_poly.type
_entity_poly.pdbx_seq_one_letter_code
_entity_poly.pdbx_strand_id
1 'polypeptide(L)'
;MENLSVTQQIINYCKVNPNSLFDVELMFGNAFQCSDFDSFRKYVSRAKEPGCLYEVGKGVYYIGKNPTEEDIQKAMVDFYVGNNYGMLSGLSLLYKYRLIEDAPSYVEIKCSVKRNKAIGNNRIIPTKTMITKDNRSFRELLEILSQQTKIECIENYGVLSELAKGYKDEYITMHLLTEYNQITFVRLEKVLDTVGIENNVRNMLLGL
;
A
#
# COMPACT_ATOMS: atom_id res chain seq x y z
N MET A 1 -6.69 24.58 27.60
CA MET A 1 -6.51 23.18 27.15
C MET A 1 -5.06 22.84 27.43
N GLU A 2 -4.79 21.88 28.32
CA GLU A 2 -3.42 21.42 28.58
C GLU A 2 -2.86 20.80 27.29
N ASN A 3 -1.70 21.30 26.86
CA ASN A 3 -0.97 20.69 25.73
C ASN A 3 -0.42 19.34 26.20
N LEU A 4 -1.11 18.24 25.80
CA LEU A 4 -0.65 16.88 26.06
C LEU A 4 0.72 16.66 25.43
N SER A 5 1.63 15.99 26.16
CA SER A 5 2.91 15.57 25.58
C SER A 5 2.68 14.62 24.39
N VAL A 6 3.61 14.60 23.44
CA VAL A 6 3.52 13.70 22.26
C VAL A 6 3.36 12.23 22.71
N THR A 7 4.06 11.79 23.74
CA THR A 7 3.89 10.45 24.31
C THR A 7 2.44 10.19 24.75
N GLN A 8 1.82 11.16 25.44
CA GLN A 8 0.43 11.02 25.88
C GLN A 8 -0.55 11.01 24.71
N GLN A 9 -0.27 11.80 23.68
CA GLN A 9 -1.06 11.78 22.43
C GLN A 9 -0.99 10.40 21.77
N ILE A 10 0.20 9.76 21.68
CA ILE A 10 0.38 8.41 21.15
C ILE A 10 -0.41 7.40 21.99
N ILE A 11 -0.32 7.45 23.31
CA ILE A 11 -1.07 6.55 24.20
C ILE A 11 -2.59 6.71 23.98
N ASN A 12 -3.06 7.93 23.86
CA ASN A 12 -4.48 8.20 23.59
C ASN A 12 -4.90 7.70 22.21
N TYR A 13 -4.05 7.88 21.19
CA TYR A 13 -4.27 7.30 19.85
C TYR A 13 -4.43 5.79 19.93
N CYS A 14 -3.55 5.08 20.66
CA CYS A 14 -3.63 3.64 20.83
C CYS A 14 -4.95 3.20 21.49
N LYS A 15 -5.46 3.95 22.46
CA LYS A 15 -6.72 3.63 23.15
C LYS A 15 -7.94 3.67 22.23
N VAL A 16 -7.94 4.56 21.24
CA VAL A 16 -9.08 4.75 20.33
C VAL A 16 -8.94 3.97 19.02
N ASN A 17 -7.77 3.37 18.77
CA ASN A 17 -7.49 2.57 17.57
C ASN A 17 -6.96 1.16 17.94
N PRO A 18 -7.66 0.38 18.78
CA PRO A 18 -7.22 -0.98 19.11
C PRO A 18 -7.25 -1.87 17.87
N ASN A 19 -6.42 -2.91 17.87
CA ASN A 19 -6.30 -3.90 16.79
C ASN A 19 -5.90 -3.31 15.43
N SER A 20 -5.20 -2.17 15.43
CA SER A 20 -4.68 -1.50 14.24
C SER A 20 -3.15 -1.52 14.24
N LEU A 21 -2.53 -0.99 13.21
CA LEU A 21 -1.09 -0.77 13.16
C LEU A 21 -0.71 0.67 13.50
N PHE A 22 0.52 0.82 13.96
CA PHE A 22 1.21 2.09 14.16
C PHE A 22 2.54 2.03 13.41
N ASP A 23 2.60 2.58 12.21
CA ASP A 23 3.84 2.71 11.44
C ASP A 23 4.49 4.06 11.75
N VAL A 24 5.64 4.04 12.41
CA VAL A 24 6.33 5.26 12.88
C VAL A 24 6.63 6.23 11.74
N GLU A 25 6.98 5.71 10.56
CA GLU A 25 7.30 6.55 9.39
C GLU A 25 6.06 7.27 8.85
N LEU A 26 4.95 6.56 8.72
CA LEU A 26 3.70 7.13 8.22
C LEU A 26 2.98 8.01 9.26
N MET A 27 3.11 7.68 10.53
CA MET A 27 2.46 8.46 11.59
C MET A 27 3.20 9.78 11.87
N PHE A 28 4.52 9.82 11.60
CA PHE A 28 5.30 11.05 11.71
C PHE A 28 4.87 12.08 10.65
N GLY A 29 4.44 13.24 11.09
CA GLY A 29 3.98 14.33 10.21
C GLY A 29 2.54 14.20 9.69
N ASN A 30 1.96 12.99 9.67
CA ASN A 30 0.56 12.79 9.26
C ASN A 30 -0.41 12.88 10.45
N ALA A 31 -0.07 12.25 11.56
CA ALA A 31 -0.93 12.20 12.75
C ALA A 31 -0.35 12.93 13.95
N PHE A 32 0.96 13.09 14.01
CA PHE A 32 1.65 13.71 15.13
C PHE A 32 2.60 14.81 14.67
N GLN A 33 2.45 16.01 15.26
CA GLN A 33 3.39 17.10 15.04
C GLN A 33 4.56 16.96 16.02
N CYS A 34 5.74 16.74 15.49
CA CYS A 34 6.98 16.65 16.24
C CYS A 34 8.10 17.38 15.48
N SER A 35 9.07 17.95 16.22
CA SER A 35 10.16 18.73 15.66
C SER A 35 11.03 17.94 14.68
N ASP A 36 11.30 16.68 14.99
CA ASP A 36 12.14 15.79 14.19
C ASP A 36 11.77 14.32 14.41
N PHE A 37 12.19 13.47 13.45
CA PHE A 37 11.88 12.05 13.44
C PHE A 37 12.54 11.25 14.58
N ASP A 38 13.73 11.62 15.00
CA ASP A 38 14.45 10.91 16.07
C ASP A 38 13.81 11.17 17.43
N SER A 39 13.37 12.41 17.68
CA SER A 39 12.56 12.76 18.86
C SER A 39 11.23 11.99 18.86
N PHE A 40 10.56 11.90 17.70
CA PHE A 40 9.32 11.13 17.59
C PHE A 40 9.53 9.65 17.93
N ARG A 41 10.61 9.03 17.44
CA ARG A 41 10.95 7.63 17.79
C ARG A 41 11.14 7.43 19.30
N LYS A 42 11.76 8.41 20.00
CA LYS A 42 11.90 8.37 21.47
C LYS A 42 10.55 8.42 22.18
N TYR A 43 9.62 9.25 21.69
CA TYR A 43 8.25 9.31 22.24
C TYR A 43 7.48 8.01 22.00
N VAL A 44 7.60 7.40 20.82
CA VAL A 44 7.03 6.08 20.54
C VAL A 44 7.62 5.02 21.47
N SER A 45 8.94 5.02 21.69
CA SER A 45 9.59 4.08 22.61
C SER A 45 9.05 4.20 24.04
N ARG A 46 8.82 5.41 24.53
CA ARG A 46 8.21 5.65 25.85
C ARG A 46 6.75 5.20 25.91
N ALA A 47 6.01 5.29 24.81
CA ALA A 47 4.63 4.84 24.73
C ALA A 47 4.49 3.30 24.73
N LYS A 48 5.58 2.53 24.51
CA LYS A 48 5.57 1.07 24.63
C LYS A 48 5.43 0.58 26.07
N GLU A 49 5.98 1.30 27.04
CA GLU A 49 6.01 0.89 28.45
C GLU A 49 4.62 0.58 29.02
N PRO A 50 3.54 1.30 28.69
CA PRO A 50 2.19 0.92 29.08
C PRO A 50 1.64 -0.34 28.42
N GLY A 51 2.37 -0.98 27.50
CA GLY A 51 1.98 -2.24 26.84
C GLY A 51 0.89 -2.08 25.80
N CYS A 52 0.72 -0.88 25.24
CA CYS A 52 -0.26 -0.63 24.17
C CYS A 52 0.31 -0.86 22.75
N LEU A 53 1.64 -0.95 22.61
CA LEU A 53 2.34 -1.14 21.34
C LEU A 53 3.17 -2.44 21.37
N TYR A 54 2.82 -3.40 20.54
CA TYR A 54 3.54 -4.66 20.32
C TYR A 54 4.32 -4.59 19.01
N GLU A 55 5.66 -4.74 19.06
CA GLU A 55 6.49 -4.64 17.87
C GLU A 55 6.32 -5.86 16.97
N VAL A 56 5.83 -5.66 15.75
CA VAL A 56 5.60 -6.70 14.74
C VAL A 56 6.59 -6.63 13.57
N GLY A 57 7.30 -5.52 13.46
CA GLY A 57 8.34 -5.29 12.46
C GLY A 57 9.12 -4.01 12.79
N LYS A 58 10.25 -3.80 12.11
CA LYS A 58 11.11 -2.63 12.38
C LYS A 58 10.36 -1.31 12.18
N GLY A 59 10.04 -0.63 13.27
CA GLY A 59 9.29 0.63 13.27
C GLY A 59 7.80 0.48 12.96
N VAL A 60 7.27 -0.75 13.05
CA VAL A 60 5.85 -1.05 12.93
C VAL A 60 5.38 -1.80 14.16
N TYR A 61 4.30 -1.32 14.74
CA TYR A 61 3.72 -1.84 15.97
C TYR A 61 2.25 -2.21 15.74
N TYR A 62 1.82 -3.30 16.38
CA TYR A 62 0.41 -3.61 16.54
C TYR A 62 -0.10 -2.92 17.79
N ILE A 63 -1.27 -2.30 17.70
CA ILE A 63 -1.93 -1.65 18.85
C ILE A 63 -2.78 -2.70 19.57
N GLY A 64 -2.18 -3.31 20.59
CA GLY A 64 -2.78 -4.40 21.34
C GLY A 64 -1.72 -5.35 21.87
N LYS A 65 -2.15 -6.53 22.32
CA LYS A 65 -1.26 -7.53 22.94
C LYS A 65 -1.32 -8.84 22.17
N ASN A 66 -0.15 -9.45 21.96
CA ASN A 66 -0.01 -10.81 21.42
C ASN A 66 -0.87 -11.08 20.16
N PRO A 67 -0.73 -10.29 19.08
CA PRO A 67 -1.50 -10.51 17.86
C PRO A 67 -1.14 -11.86 17.23
N THR A 68 -2.14 -12.52 16.66
CA THR A 68 -1.93 -13.64 15.74
C THR A 68 -1.46 -13.13 14.38
N GLU A 69 -0.98 -14.03 13.52
CA GLU A 69 -0.61 -13.66 12.14
C GLU A 69 -1.82 -13.11 11.36
N GLU A 70 -3.00 -13.68 11.57
CA GLU A 70 -4.25 -13.22 10.97
C GLU A 70 -4.64 -11.81 11.44
N ASP A 71 -4.49 -11.53 12.74
CA ASP A 71 -4.70 -10.19 13.29
C ASP A 71 -3.77 -9.16 12.64
N ILE A 72 -2.50 -9.53 12.44
CA ILE A 72 -1.50 -8.68 11.81
C ILE A 72 -1.88 -8.43 10.34
N GLN A 73 -2.22 -9.46 9.58
CA GLN A 73 -2.59 -9.35 8.17
C GLN A 73 -3.81 -8.46 7.99
N LYS A 74 -4.85 -8.65 8.80
CA LYS A 74 -6.03 -7.80 8.80
C LYS A 74 -5.68 -6.36 9.12
N ALA A 75 -4.94 -6.13 10.21
CA ALA A 75 -4.51 -4.78 10.60
C ALA A 75 -3.64 -4.10 9.53
N MET A 76 -2.81 -4.86 8.77
CA MET A 76 -2.04 -4.34 7.65
C MET A 76 -2.96 -3.83 6.53
N VAL A 77 -3.95 -4.62 6.13
CA VAL A 77 -4.89 -4.21 5.07
C VAL A 77 -5.69 -2.99 5.52
N ASP A 78 -6.25 -3.02 6.72
CA ASP A 78 -7.06 -1.91 7.26
C ASP A 78 -6.23 -0.62 7.39
N PHE A 79 -5.00 -0.72 7.88
CA PHE A 79 -4.13 0.45 8.09
C PHE A 79 -3.60 1.04 6.78
N TYR A 80 -2.95 0.22 5.93
CA TYR A 80 -2.28 0.76 4.74
C TYR A 80 -3.23 0.98 3.58
N VAL A 81 -4.18 0.07 3.35
CA VAL A 81 -5.11 0.16 2.22
C VAL A 81 -6.35 0.96 2.61
N GLY A 82 -6.92 0.72 3.78
CA GLY A 82 -8.09 1.44 4.28
C GLY A 82 -7.85 2.95 4.43
N ASN A 83 -6.67 3.36 4.92
CA ASN A 83 -6.31 4.78 5.07
C ASN A 83 -5.65 5.41 3.81
N ASN A 84 -5.67 4.74 2.69
CA ASN A 84 -5.10 5.22 1.42
C ASN A 84 -3.59 5.49 1.43
N TYR A 85 -2.83 4.86 2.32
CA TYR A 85 -1.36 4.92 2.30
C TYR A 85 -0.74 4.02 1.24
N GLY A 86 -1.46 2.98 0.81
CA GLY A 86 -0.97 1.97 -0.11
C GLY A 86 -2.09 1.19 -0.81
N MET A 87 -1.69 0.13 -1.50
CA MET A 87 -2.56 -0.83 -2.15
C MET A 87 -2.02 -2.25 -2.00
N LEU A 88 -2.87 -3.26 -2.11
CA LEU A 88 -2.42 -4.64 -2.22
C LEU A 88 -1.55 -4.83 -3.47
N SER A 89 -0.60 -5.76 -3.40
CA SER A 89 0.35 -6.10 -4.46
C SER A 89 0.53 -7.61 -4.58
N GLY A 90 1.19 -8.07 -5.62
CA GLY A 90 1.51 -9.48 -5.81
C GLY A 90 0.30 -10.40 -5.77
N LEU A 91 0.47 -11.57 -5.16
CA LEU A 91 -0.62 -12.56 -5.04
C LEU A 91 -1.79 -12.06 -4.20
N SER A 92 -1.55 -11.18 -3.23
CA SER A 92 -2.62 -10.59 -2.41
C SER A 92 -3.60 -9.75 -3.24
N LEU A 93 -3.09 -9.04 -4.25
CA LEU A 93 -3.93 -8.29 -5.18
C LEU A 93 -4.68 -9.22 -6.13
N LEU A 94 -4.01 -10.24 -6.67
CA LEU A 94 -4.64 -11.22 -7.56
C LEU A 94 -5.78 -11.94 -6.86
N TYR A 95 -5.58 -12.37 -5.62
CA TYR A 95 -6.62 -12.99 -4.80
C TYR A 95 -7.81 -12.07 -4.53
N LYS A 96 -7.55 -10.79 -4.21
CA LYS A 96 -8.60 -9.76 -4.03
C LYS A 96 -9.57 -9.72 -5.23
N TYR A 97 -9.02 -9.84 -6.44
CA TYR A 97 -9.80 -9.80 -7.68
C TYR A 97 -10.22 -11.18 -8.19
N ARG A 98 -10.01 -12.24 -7.41
CA ARG A 98 -10.34 -13.63 -7.77
C ARG A 98 -9.66 -14.08 -9.07
N LEU A 99 -8.45 -13.59 -9.32
CA LEU A 99 -7.60 -13.96 -10.45
C LEU A 99 -6.74 -15.19 -10.13
N ILE A 100 -6.74 -15.63 -8.88
CA ILE A 100 -6.19 -16.89 -8.38
C ILE A 100 -7.17 -17.47 -7.36
N GLU A 101 -7.20 -18.79 -7.23
CA GLU A 101 -8.12 -19.52 -6.36
C GLU A 101 -7.62 -19.55 -4.90
N ASP A 102 -6.33 -19.82 -4.73
CA ASP A 102 -5.72 -20.00 -3.42
C ASP A 102 -5.37 -18.67 -2.75
N ALA A 103 -5.82 -18.50 -1.51
CA ALA A 103 -5.43 -17.38 -0.68
C ALA A 103 -3.91 -17.46 -0.39
N PRO A 104 -3.16 -16.37 -0.61
CA PRO A 104 -1.74 -16.33 -0.24
C PRO A 104 -1.60 -16.40 1.28
N SER A 105 -0.55 -17.09 1.75
CA SER A 105 -0.21 -17.18 3.18
C SER A 105 0.38 -15.89 3.76
N TYR A 106 0.54 -14.86 2.94
CA TYR A 106 1.12 -13.57 3.31
C TYR A 106 0.37 -12.41 2.64
N VAL A 107 0.49 -11.24 3.23
CA VAL A 107 -0.01 -9.98 2.65
C VAL A 107 1.17 -9.18 2.09
N GLU A 108 1.02 -8.71 0.85
CA GLU A 108 1.97 -7.81 0.21
C GLU A 108 1.28 -6.49 -0.14
N ILE A 109 1.90 -5.38 0.29
CA ILE A 109 1.35 -4.03 0.11
C ILE A 109 2.43 -3.13 -0.49
N LYS A 110 2.10 -2.43 -1.59
CA LYS A 110 2.86 -1.27 -2.07
C LYS A 110 2.40 -0.02 -1.34
N CYS A 111 3.35 0.74 -0.80
CA CYS A 111 3.07 1.91 0.03
C CYS A 111 4.15 2.98 -0.14
N SER A 112 3.80 4.25 0.11
CA SER A 112 4.73 5.39 0.07
C SER A 112 5.64 5.43 1.31
N VAL A 113 6.43 4.38 1.50
CA VAL A 113 7.47 4.27 2.54
C VAL A 113 8.86 4.34 1.91
N LYS A 114 9.89 4.69 2.70
CA LYS A 114 11.25 4.86 2.18
C LYS A 114 11.96 3.55 1.86
N ARG A 115 11.60 2.45 2.55
CA ARG A 115 12.30 1.15 2.46
C ARG A 115 11.32 0.00 2.59
N ASN A 116 11.72 -1.16 2.06
CA ASN A 116 11.01 -2.41 2.33
C ASN A 116 10.92 -2.67 3.83
N LYS A 117 9.75 -3.13 4.26
CA LYS A 117 9.51 -3.57 5.64
C LYS A 117 8.98 -5.02 5.61
N ALA A 118 9.49 -5.84 6.50
CA ALA A 118 8.96 -7.19 6.77
C ALA A 118 8.21 -7.17 8.10
N ILE A 119 7.04 -7.78 8.13
CA ILE A 119 6.18 -7.95 9.30
C ILE A 119 5.78 -9.42 9.32
N GLY A 120 6.53 -10.26 10.07
CA GLY A 120 6.42 -11.70 9.93
C GLY A 120 6.72 -12.13 8.49
N ASN A 121 5.81 -12.88 7.87
CA ASN A 121 5.88 -13.29 6.47
C ASN A 121 5.38 -12.21 5.49
N ASN A 122 4.76 -11.15 6.01
CA ASN A 122 4.14 -10.11 5.20
C ASN A 122 5.16 -9.05 4.77
N ARG A 123 4.86 -8.31 3.69
CA ARG A 123 5.78 -7.35 3.09
C ARG A 123 5.12 -6.02 2.80
N ILE A 124 5.87 -4.95 3.05
CA ILE A 124 5.54 -3.61 2.57
C ILE A 124 6.64 -3.19 1.61
N ILE A 125 6.27 -2.91 0.37
CA ILE A 125 7.17 -2.56 -0.72
C ILE A 125 7.02 -1.06 -0.99
N PRO A 126 8.12 -0.29 -1.02
CA PRO A 126 8.06 1.11 -1.37
C PRO A 126 7.61 1.31 -2.82
N THR A 127 6.80 2.34 -3.04
CA THR A 127 6.47 2.84 -4.37
C THR A 127 7.12 4.20 -4.61
N LYS A 128 7.55 4.46 -5.84
CA LYS A 128 8.16 5.72 -6.24
C LYS A 128 7.13 6.85 -6.40
N THR A 129 5.87 6.50 -6.58
CA THR A 129 4.77 7.45 -6.78
C THR A 129 3.72 7.26 -5.71
N MET A 130 3.14 8.37 -5.25
CA MET A 130 2.09 8.34 -4.24
C MET A 130 0.85 7.60 -4.76
N ILE A 131 0.33 6.70 -3.94
CA ILE A 131 -0.95 6.03 -4.18
C ILE A 131 -2.02 6.87 -3.50
N THR A 132 -3.00 7.30 -4.27
CA THR A 132 -4.15 8.09 -3.82
C THR A 132 -5.43 7.33 -4.09
N LYS A 133 -6.54 7.79 -3.52
CA LYS A 133 -7.86 7.21 -3.81
C LYS A 133 -8.17 7.28 -5.32
N ASP A 134 -7.78 8.35 -5.99
CA ASP A 134 -8.13 8.60 -7.39
C ASP A 134 -7.32 7.75 -8.37
N ASN A 135 -6.02 7.49 -8.08
CA ASN A 135 -5.16 6.71 -8.98
C ASN A 135 -5.05 5.23 -8.60
N ARG A 136 -5.67 4.80 -7.49
CA ARG A 136 -5.51 3.43 -6.98
C ARG A 136 -5.95 2.37 -7.99
N SER A 137 -7.14 2.51 -8.59
CA SER A 137 -7.65 1.53 -9.56
C SER A 137 -6.71 1.36 -10.74
N PHE A 138 -6.19 2.47 -11.27
CA PHE A 138 -5.18 2.45 -12.32
C PHE A 138 -3.88 1.78 -11.87
N ARG A 139 -3.41 2.05 -10.66
CA ARG A 139 -2.22 1.43 -10.08
C ARG A 139 -2.40 -0.09 -9.86
N GLU A 140 -3.57 -0.51 -9.42
CA GLU A 140 -3.92 -1.94 -9.29
C GLU A 140 -3.97 -2.62 -10.66
N LEU A 141 -4.47 -1.94 -11.71
CA LEU A 141 -4.41 -2.44 -13.09
C LEU A 141 -2.97 -2.69 -13.54
N LEU A 142 -2.07 -1.71 -13.37
CA LEU A 142 -0.65 -1.88 -13.73
C LEU A 142 0.00 -3.03 -12.97
N GLU A 143 -0.29 -3.16 -11.70
CA GLU A 143 0.23 -4.24 -10.87
C GLU A 143 -0.23 -5.61 -11.38
N ILE A 144 -1.50 -5.77 -11.71
CA ILE A 144 -2.04 -7.00 -12.31
C ILE A 144 -1.35 -7.29 -13.65
N LEU A 145 -1.24 -6.30 -14.53
CA LEU A 145 -0.61 -6.45 -15.84
C LEU A 145 0.88 -6.77 -15.74
N SER A 146 1.58 -6.29 -14.72
CA SER A 146 2.97 -6.63 -14.47
C SER A 146 3.18 -8.09 -14.10
N GLN A 147 2.16 -8.75 -13.55
CA GLN A 147 2.19 -10.14 -13.09
C GLN A 147 1.57 -11.12 -14.08
N GLN A 148 1.23 -10.68 -15.29
CA GLN A 148 0.46 -11.46 -16.26
C GLN A 148 1.09 -12.79 -16.70
N THR A 149 2.40 -13.00 -16.47
CA THR A 149 3.05 -14.31 -16.67
C THR A 149 2.56 -15.38 -15.70
N LYS A 150 1.89 -14.98 -14.62
CA LYS A 150 1.31 -15.86 -13.59
C LYS A 150 -0.22 -15.98 -13.71
N ILE A 151 -0.83 -15.20 -14.59
CA ILE A 151 -2.28 -15.19 -14.83
C ILE A 151 -2.53 -15.85 -16.17
N GLU A 152 -3.03 -17.06 -16.18
CA GLU A 152 -3.29 -17.81 -17.40
C GLU A 152 -4.49 -17.30 -18.21
N CYS A 153 -5.22 -16.28 -17.78
CA CYS A 153 -6.50 -15.96 -18.41
C CYS A 153 -6.76 -14.50 -18.70
N ILE A 154 -6.83 -14.21 -19.95
CA ILE A 154 -7.64 -13.14 -20.57
C ILE A 154 -9.14 -13.29 -20.21
N GLU A 155 -9.56 -14.39 -19.60
CA GLU A 155 -10.96 -14.67 -19.21
C GLU A 155 -11.53 -13.67 -18.17
N ASN A 156 -10.68 -12.95 -17.43
CA ASN A 156 -11.07 -11.93 -16.45
C ASN A 156 -11.10 -10.50 -17.03
N TYR A 157 -11.45 -10.38 -18.30
CA TYR A 157 -11.54 -9.09 -18.97
C TYR A 157 -12.44 -8.08 -18.25
N GLY A 158 -13.45 -8.55 -17.52
CA GLY A 158 -14.35 -7.72 -16.71
C GLY A 158 -13.62 -6.94 -15.62
N VAL A 159 -12.69 -7.57 -14.89
CA VAL A 159 -11.89 -6.90 -13.86
C VAL A 159 -10.96 -5.86 -14.47
N LEU A 160 -10.26 -6.21 -15.55
CA LEU A 160 -9.34 -5.29 -16.23
C LEU A 160 -10.09 -4.08 -16.79
N SER A 161 -11.25 -4.31 -17.41
CA SER A 161 -12.12 -3.26 -17.94
C SER A 161 -12.60 -2.31 -16.84
N GLU A 162 -13.00 -2.84 -15.69
CA GLU A 162 -13.46 -2.00 -14.57
C GLU A 162 -12.32 -1.14 -14.01
N LEU A 163 -11.14 -1.72 -13.82
CA LEU A 163 -9.96 -0.99 -13.35
C LEU A 163 -9.47 0.03 -14.38
N ALA A 164 -9.60 -0.24 -15.67
CA ALA A 164 -9.21 0.65 -16.75
C ALA A 164 -10.01 1.96 -16.76
N LYS A 165 -11.25 1.98 -16.23
CA LYS A 165 -12.04 3.21 -16.08
C LYS A 165 -11.37 4.26 -15.17
N GLY A 166 -10.45 3.83 -14.31
CA GLY A 166 -9.64 4.72 -13.48
C GLY A 166 -8.41 5.29 -14.19
N TYR A 167 -8.21 4.97 -15.48
CA TYR A 167 -7.08 5.50 -16.25
C TYR A 167 -7.21 6.98 -16.54
N LYS A 168 -6.08 7.70 -16.44
CA LYS A 168 -5.88 9.05 -16.96
C LYS A 168 -4.43 9.17 -17.40
N ASP A 169 -4.19 9.83 -18.53
CA ASP A 169 -2.85 10.06 -19.08
C ASP A 169 -1.90 10.71 -18.03
N GLU A 170 -2.41 11.66 -17.27
CA GLU A 170 -1.65 12.38 -16.21
C GLU A 170 -1.10 11.49 -15.10
N TYR A 171 -1.62 10.27 -14.94
CA TYR A 171 -1.12 9.31 -13.94
C TYR A 171 0.17 8.61 -14.40
N ILE A 172 0.47 8.61 -15.71
CA ILE A 172 1.72 8.04 -16.23
C ILE A 172 2.83 9.07 -16.06
N THR A 173 3.62 8.91 -15.03
CA THR A 173 4.78 9.75 -14.74
C THR A 173 6.07 9.00 -15.07
N MET A 174 7.18 9.73 -15.24
CA MET A 174 8.53 9.14 -15.41
C MET A 174 8.87 8.16 -14.27
N HIS A 175 8.46 8.47 -13.03
CA HIS A 175 8.65 7.56 -11.91
C HIS A 175 7.89 6.24 -12.10
N LEU A 176 6.67 6.30 -12.61
CA LEU A 176 5.86 5.12 -12.88
C LEU A 176 6.45 4.28 -14.01
N LEU A 177 6.94 4.92 -15.08
CA LEU A 177 7.63 4.25 -16.18
C LEU A 177 8.92 3.54 -15.74
N THR A 178 9.55 4.00 -14.66
CA THR A 178 10.71 3.31 -14.06
C THR A 178 10.32 2.26 -13.01
N GLU A 179 9.10 2.26 -12.51
CA GLU A 179 8.59 1.27 -11.53
C GLU A 179 8.14 -0.02 -12.21
N TYR A 180 7.56 0.09 -13.42
CA TYR A 180 7.08 -1.03 -14.22
C TYR A 180 7.90 -1.16 -15.52
N ASN A 181 8.00 -2.40 -16.03
CA ASN A 181 8.69 -2.64 -17.29
C ASN A 181 7.82 -2.22 -18.50
N GLN A 182 8.47 -2.05 -19.66
CA GLN A 182 7.81 -1.61 -20.89
C GLN A 182 6.67 -2.57 -21.32
N ILE A 183 6.82 -3.88 -21.09
CA ILE A 183 5.79 -4.88 -21.43
C ILE A 183 4.49 -4.60 -20.69
N THR A 184 4.55 -4.12 -19.45
CA THR A 184 3.36 -3.76 -18.67
C THR A 184 2.56 -2.64 -19.36
N PHE A 185 3.23 -1.64 -19.89
CA PHE A 185 2.58 -0.53 -20.59
C PHE A 185 2.04 -0.94 -21.97
N VAL A 186 2.72 -1.83 -22.70
CA VAL A 186 2.18 -2.41 -23.94
C VAL A 186 0.90 -3.20 -23.67
N ARG A 187 0.83 -3.92 -22.56
CA ARG A 187 -0.39 -4.60 -22.12
C ARG A 187 -1.48 -3.63 -21.69
N LEU A 188 -1.11 -2.54 -21.03
CA LEU A 188 -2.03 -1.46 -20.67
C LEU A 188 -2.67 -0.86 -21.91
N GLU A 189 -1.87 -0.45 -22.93
CA GLU A 189 -2.37 0.08 -24.20
C GLU A 189 -3.42 -0.86 -24.80
N LYS A 190 -3.08 -2.17 -24.91
CA LYS A 190 -3.99 -3.18 -25.44
C LYS A 190 -5.32 -3.29 -24.66
N VAL A 191 -5.28 -3.19 -23.34
CA VAL A 191 -6.49 -3.20 -22.50
C VAL A 191 -7.32 -1.96 -22.76
N LEU A 192 -6.71 -0.76 -22.75
CA LEU A 192 -7.39 0.52 -22.96
C LEU A 192 -8.04 0.57 -24.35
N ASP A 193 -7.33 0.16 -25.41
CA ASP A 193 -7.86 0.11 -26.76
C ASP A 193 -9.05 -0.85 -26.87
N THR A 194 -8.97 -2.02 -26.23
CA THR A 194 -10.05 -3.01 -26.28
C THR A 194 -11.31 -2.55 -25.54
N VAL A 195 -11.18 -1.74 -24.50
CA VAL A 195 -12.34 -1.16 -23.77
C VAL A 195 -12.78 0.19 -24.34
N GLY A 196 -12.12 0.69 -25.38
CA GLY A 196 -12.46 1.94 -26.05
C GLY A 196 -12.09 3.19 -25.27
N ILE A 197 -11.06 3.13 -24.42
CA ILE A 197 -10.53 4.28 -23.69
C ILE A 197 -9.41 4.90 -24.50
N GLU A 198 -9.61 6.17 -24.91
CA GLU A 198 -8.58 6.97 -25.59
C GLU A 198 -7.36 7.13 -24.66
N ASN A 199 -6.15 6.94 -25.22
CA ASN A 199 -4.93 6.97 -24.44
C ASN A 199 -3.71 7.39 -25.27
N ASN A 200 -2.67 7.87 -24.60
CA ASN A 200 -1.38 8.28 -25.19
C ASN A 200 -0.21 7.37 -24.75
N VAL A 201 -0.49 6.17 -24.24
CA VAL A 201 0.53 5.26 -23.70
C VAL A 201 1.66 5.02 -24.71
N ARG A 202 1.32 4.75 -25.95
CA ARG A 202 2.30 4.49 -27.02
C ARG A 202 3.24 5.67 -27.27
N ASN A 203 2.68 6.89 -27.35
CA ASN A 203 3.49 8.09 -27.56
C ASN A 203 4.43 8.36 -26.40
N MET A 204 3.97 8.10 -25.17
CA MET A 204 4.80 8.22 -23.96
C MET A 204 5.96 7.22 -23.95
N LEU A 205 5.73 5.99 -24.45
CA LEU A 205 6.80 4.98 -24.54
C LEU A 205 7.82 5.30 -25.64
N LEU A 206 7.41 5.94 -26.74
CA LEU A 206 8.30 6.33 -27.83
C LEU A 206 9.15 7.56 -27.50
N GLY A 207 8.75 8.36 -26.52
CA GLY A 207 9.48 9.53 -26.02
C GLY A 207 10.55 9.21 -24.96
N LEU A 208 10.70 7.94 -24.58
CA LEU A 208 11.71 7.43 -23.65
C LEU A 208 12.94 6.93 -24.40
#